data_cf5aad16224dbf84cfd7a135e7875e9e
#
_entry.id   cf5aad16224dbf84cfd7a135e7875e9e
#
_cell.length_a   1.000
_cell.length_b   1.000
_cell.length_c   1.000
_cell.angle_alpha   90.00
_cell.angle_beta   90.00
_cell.angle_gamma   90.00
#
_symmetry.space_group_name_H-M   'P 1'
#
loop_
_entity.id
_entity.type
_entity.pdbx_description
1 polymer ?
#
loop_
_entity_poly.entity_id
_entity_poly.type
_entity_poly.pdbx_seq_one_letter_code
_entity_poly.pdbx_strand_id
1 'polypeptide(L)'
;MRKEVLAVGCALMVFCGCGKNNAAQHYESGWAAMEKKDYTTAVNEFQQVIDQNSRLAESYRAEGIAYYSEKAYPEAIAAFSRSLNNMDDPDKEFKKDVQFYLAQARMDYGEVDKAIEVYSEILKAGEDEQAFFLRGKSDI
;
A
#
# COMPACT_ATOMS: atom_id res chain seq x y z
N MET A 1 29.28 -26.37 33.05
CA MET A 1 29.39 -27.26 31.86
C MET A 1 28.06 -27.67 31.23
N ARG A 2 26.97 -27.51 31.92
CA ARG A 2 25.67 -28.01 31.44
C ARG A 2 24.70 -26.92 31.02
N LYS A 3 25.10 -25.67 31.07
CA LYS A 3 24.27 -24.51 30.79
C LYS A 3 24.28 -24.10 29.32
N GLU A 4 25.22 -24.61 28.55
CA GLU A 4 25.39 -24.25 27.14
C GLU A 4 24.44 -25.01 26.21
N VAL A 5 23.95 -26.16 26.63
CA VAL A 5 23.04 -27.00 25.84
C VAL A 5 21.63 -26.43 25.75
N LEU A 6 21.23 -25.62 26.71
CA LEU A 6 19.88 -25.03 26.78
C LEU A 6 19.72 -23.84 25.83
N ALA A 7 20.77 -23.15 25.47
CA ALA A 7 20.71 -22.01 24.53
C ALA A 7 20.52 -22.47 23.09
N VAL A 8 21.00 -23.63 22.72
CA VAL A 8 20.86 -24.18 21.36
C VAL A 8 19.46 -24.65 21.09
N GLY A 9 18.76 -25.12 22.10
CA GLY A 9 17.36 -25.58 21.94
C GLY A 9 16.37 -24.46 21.66
N CYS A 10 16.60 -23.27 22.19
CA CYS A 10 15.72 -22.13 21.95
C CYS A 10 15.87 -21.52 20.54
N ALA A 11 17.08 -21.56 20.01
CA ALA A 11 17.35 -21.05 18.66
C ALA A 11 16.68 -21.89 17.56
N LEU A 12 16.54 -23.18 17.79
CA LEU A 12 15.91 -24.08 16.85
C LEU A 12 14.37 -23.95 16.82
N MET A 13 13.76 -23.51 17.89
CA MET A 13 12.30 -23.35 17.94
C MET A 13 11.81 -22.14 17.14
N VAL A 14 12.62 -21.12 16.99
CA VAL A 14 12.30 -19.94 16.21
C VAL A 14 12.23 -20.29 14.72
N PHE A 15 12.98 -21.28 14.27
CA PHE A 15 12.99 -21.71 12.86
C PHE A 15 11.79 -22.58 12.47
N CYS A 16 11.17 -23.26 13.39
CA CYS A 16 10.04 -24.14 13.09
C CYS A 16 8.72 -23.40 12.83
N GLY A 17 8.64 -22.12 13.19
CA GLY A 17 7.46 -21.28 12.92
C GLY A 17 7.46 -20.58 11.58
N CYS A 18 8.55 -20.61 10.83
CA CYS A 18 8.74 -19.82 9.63
C CYS A 18 8.12 -20.40 8.34
N GLY A 19 7.38 -21.48 8.42
CA GLY A 19 6.93 -22.19 7.22
C GLY A 19 5.59 -21.75 6.64
N LYS A 20 4.82 -20.87 7.27
CA LYS A 20 3.46 -20.60 6.82
C LYS A 20 3.10 -19.12 6.96
N ASN A 21 3.01 -18.47 5.82
CA ASN A 21 2.25 -17.26 5.62
C ASN A 21 2.60 -16.09 6.56
N ASN A 22 3.83 -15.60 6.45
CA ASN A 22 4.31 -14.44 7.19
C ASN A 22 3.82 -13.10 6.62
N ALA A 23 2.98 -13.12 5.58
CA ALA A 23 2.53 -11.91 4.90
C ALA A 23 1.85 -10.91 5.86
N ALA A 24 0.96 -11.40 6.73
CA ALA A 24 0.31 -10.53 7.71
C ALA A 24 1.33 -9.90 8.68
N GLN A 25 2.30 -10.68 9.11
CA GLN A 25 3.37 -10.23 10.00
C GLN A 25 4.26 -9.17 9.35
N HIS A 26 4.67 -9.40 8.10
CA HIS A 26 5.44 -8.42 7.31
C HIS A 26 4.63 -7.14 7.07
N TYR A 27 3.34 -7.26 6.81
CA TYR A 27 2.48 -6.10 6.64
C TYR A 27 2.41 -5.23 7.91
N GLU A 28 2.22 -5.84 9.07
CA GLU A 28 2.23 -5.15 10.36
C GLU A 28 3.62 -4.55 10.68
N SER A 29 4.69 -5.30 10.42
CA SER A 29 6.06 -4.82 10.61
C SER A 29 6.39 -3.63 9.72
N GLY A 30 5.89 -3.63 8.50
CA GLY A 30 6.03 -2.50 7.58
C GLY A 30 5.38 -1.23 8.14
N TRP A 31 4.16 -1.32 8.64
CA TRP A 31 3.49 -0.18 9.27
C TRP A 31 4.18 0.27 10.56
N ALA A 32 4.67 -0.65 11.38
CA ALA A 32 5.46 -0.31 12.57
C ALA A 32 6.75 0.45 12.20
N ALA A 33 7.41 0.07 11.11
CA ALA A 33 8.56 0.80 10.57
C ALA A 33 8.16 2.21 10.07
N MET A 34 7.00 2.34 9.42
CA MET A 34 6.45 3.63 8.99
C MET A 34 6.27 4.59 10.18
N GLU A 35 5.72 4.11 11.27
CA GLU A 35 5.55 4.90 12.50
C GLU A 35 6.88 5.41 13.07
N LYS A 36 7.94 4.64 12.92
CA LYS A 36 9.30 5.00 13.32
C LYS A 36 10.03 5.85 12.28
N LYS A 37 9.39 6.12 11.15
CA LYS A 37 9.98 6.80 9.99
C LYS A 37 11.18 6.04 9.39
N ASP A 38 11.24 4.75 9.61
CA ASP A 38 12.20 3.85 8.96
C ASP A 38 11.59 3.32 7.66
N TYR A 39 11.58 4.17 6.66
CA TYR A 39 10.92 3.91 5.38
C TYR A 39 11.61 2.81 4.59
N THR A 40 12.92 2.70 4.69
CA THR A 40 13.68 1.62 4.04
C THR A 40 13.25 0.25 4.55
N THR A 41 13.17 0.08 5.87
CA THR A 41 12.65 -1.15 6.47
C THR A 41 11.19 -1.36 6.08
N ALA A 42 10.37 -0.32 6.09
CA ALA A 42 8.96 -0.40 5.71
C ALA A 42 8.80 -0.94 4.27
N VAL A 43 9.53 -0.40 3.31
CA VAL A 43 9.52 -0.87 1.91
C VAL A 43 9.92 -2.35 1.83
N ASN A 44 10.99 -2.75 2.51
CA ASN A 44 11.44 -4.14 2.52
C ASN A 44 10.37 -5.09 3.09
N GLU A 45 9.70 -4.70 4.15
CA GLU A 45 8.63 -5.49 4.77
C GLU A 45 7.41 -5.61 3.84
N PHE A 46 6.97 -4.51 3.22
CA PHE A 46 5.88 -4.56 2.24
C PHE A 46 6.25 -5.39 1.01
N GLN A 47 7.51 -5.33 0.56
CA GLN A 47 7.98 -6.17 -0.54
C GLN A 47 7.87 -7.67 -0.20
N GLN A 48 8.12 -8.07 1.05
CA GLN A 48 7.92 -9.46 1.48
C GLN A 48 6.46 -9.90 1.37
N VAL A 49 5.51 -9.00 1.60
CA VAL A 49 4.08 -9.28 1.40
C VAL A 49 3.76 -9.45 -0.09
N ILE A 50 4.29 -8.57 -0.92
CA ILE A 50 4.12 -8.60 -2.38
C ILE A 50 4.71 -9.88 -2.97
N ASP A 51 5.89 -10.29 -2.54
CA ASP A 51 6.58 -11.51 -2.99
C ASP A 51 5.78 -12.77 -2.66
N GLN A 52 4.97 -12.74 -1.62
CA GLN A 52 4.04 -13.81 -1.25
C GLN A 52 2.70 -13.73 -2.00
N ASN A 53 2.57 -12.82 -2.95
CA ASN A 53 1.36 -12.57 -3.73
C ASN A 53 0.11 -12.34 -2.83
N SER A 54 0.32 -11.62 -1.75
CA SER A 54 -0.71 -11.32 -0.75
C SER A 54 -0.97 -9.82 -0.69
N ARG A 55 -2.24 -9.43 -0.53
CA ARG A 55 -2.64 -8.03 -0.37
C ARG A 55 -1.93 -7.07 -1.31
N LEU A 56 -1.88 -7.40 -2.59
CA LEU A 56 -1.06 -6.67 -3.58
C LEU A 56 -1.42 -5.19 -3.64
N ALA A 57 -2.69 -4.86 -3.77
CA ALA A 57 -3.13 -3.47 -3.86
C ALA A 57 -2.76 -2.67 -2.61
N GLU A 58 -3.04 -3.20 -1.42
CA GLU A 58 -2.74 -2.55 -0.14
C GLU A 58 -1.24 -2.43 0.10
N SER A 59 -0.47 -3.45 -0.27
CA SER A 59 0.98 -3.47 -0.07
C SER A 59 1.69 -2.50 -1.00
N TYR A 60 1.29 -2.41 -2.27
CA TYR A 60 1.80 -1.40 -3.18
C TYR A 60 1.41 0.02 -2.77
N ARG A 61 0.20 0.21 -2.23
CA ARG A 61 -0.20 1.50 -1.66
C ARG A 61 0.70 1.89 -0.49
N ALA A 62 0.93 0.97 0.43
CA ALA A 62 1.78 1.19 1.60
C ALA A 62 3.24 1.48 1.21
N GLU A 63 3.78 0.72 0.27
CA GLU A 63 5.11 0.97 -0.33
C GLU A 63 5.18 2.35 -0.97
N GLY A 64 4.15 2.73 -1.72
CA GLY A 64 4.04 4.06 -2.33
C GLY A 64 4.06 5.19 -1.30
N ILE A 65 3.36 5.03 -0.17
CA ILE A 65 3.36 6.00 0.92
C ILE A 65 4.76 6.12 1.55
N ALA A 66 5.48 5.00 1.71
CA ALA A 66 6.84 5.01 2.21
C ALA A 66 7.79 5.79 1.28
N TYR A 67 7.75 5.50 -0.01
CA TYR A 67 8.53 6.25 -1.01
C TYR A 67 8.16 7.73 -1.07
N TYR A 68 6.88 8.04 -1.02
CA TYR A 68 6.41 9.43 -1.00
C TYR A 68 6.95 10.18 0.22
N SER A 69 6.98 9.54 1.38
CA SER A 69 7.50 10.11 2.63
C SER A 69 9.00 10.41 2.55
N GLU A 70 9.74 9.64 1.77
CA GLU A 70 11.17 9.89 1.47
C GLU A 70 11.37 10.87 0.31
N LYS A 71 10.30 11.38 -0.28
CA LYS A 71 10.33 12.20 -1.50
C LYS A 71 10.89 11.47 -2.72
N ALA A 72 10.86 10.16 -2.72
CA ALA A 72 11.16 9.30 -3.86
C ALA A 72 9.92 9.21 -4.76
N TYR A 73 9.60 10.31 -5.44
CA TYR A 73 8.35 10.46 -6.19
C TYR A 73 8.21 9.50 -7.37
N PRO A 74 9.25 9.22 -8.18
CA PRO A 74 9.13 8.24 -9.26
C PRO A 74 8.75 6.85 -8.76
N GLU A 75 9.37 6.40 -7.68
CA GLU A 75 9.07 5.10 -7.04
C GLU A 75 7.68 5.09 -6.43
N ALA A 76 7.28 6.18 -5.78
CA ALA A 76 5.92 6.33 -5.25
C ALA A 76 4.87 6.25 -6.35
N ILE A 77 5.05 6.97 -7.45
CA ILE A 77 4.17 6.95 -8.62
C ILE A 77 4.03 5.52 -9.17
N ALA A 78 5.15 4.81 -9.31
CA ALA A 78 5.14 3.43 -9.78
C ALA A 78 4.38 2.51 -8.82
N ALA A 79 4.61 2.63 -7.52
CA ALA A 79 3.93 1.83 -6.50
C ALA A 79 2.41 2.09 -6.47
N PHE A 80 1.97 3.35 -6.47
CA PHE A 80 0.55 3.69 -6.52
C PHE A 80 -0.13 3.19 -7.80
N SER A 81 0.55 3.29 -8.95
CA SER A 81 0.06 2.75 -10.21
C SER A 81 -0.11 1.23 -10.16
N ARG A 82 0.84 0.52 -9.56
CA ARG A 82 0.73 -0.93 -9.32
C ARG A 82 -0.40 -1.27 -8.37
N SER A 83 -0.63 -0.47 -7.34
CA SER A 83 -1.76 -0.63 -6.44
C SER A 83 -3.07 -0.60 -7.22
N LEU A 84 -3.27 0.41 -8.06
CA LEU A 84 -4.48 0.55 -8.90
C LEU A 84 -4.65 -0.63 -9.87
N ASN A 85 -3.56 -1.15 -10.43
CA ASN A 85 -3.58 -2.25 -11.39
C ASN A 85 -3.83 -3.63 -10.74
N ASN A 86 -3.71 -3.74 -9.42
CA ASN A 86 -3.89 -4.99 -8.67
C ASN A 86 -5.17 -4.99 -7.82
N MET A 87 -6.14 -4.16 -8.15
CA MET A 87 -7.47 -4.15 -7.52
C MET A 87 -8.41 -5.06 -8.29
N ASP A 88 -8.80 -6.19 -7.70
CA ASP A 88 -9.73 -7.13 -8.34
C ASP A 88 -11.20 -6.68 -8.25
N ASP A 89 -11.60 -6.17 -7.12
CA ASP A 89 -12.91 -5.55 -6.90
C ASP A 89 -12.69 -4.27 -6.09
N PRO A 90 -12.49 -3.15 -6.76
CA PRO A 90 -12.05 -1.95 -6.07
C PRO A 90 -13.17 -1.41 -5.18
N ASP A 91 -12.94 -1.46 -3.88
CA ASP A 91 -13.58 -0.53 -2.96
C ASP A 91 -13.35 0.88 -3.51
N LYS A 92 -14.43 1.58 -3.84
CA LYS A 92 -14.37 2.90 -4.45
C LYS A 92 -13.60 3.90 -3.60
N GLU A 93 -13.74 3.83 -2.30
CA GLU A 93 -13.03 4.70 -1.36
C GLU A 93 -11.53 4.38 -1.35
N PHE A 94 -11.16 3.11 -1.35
CA PHE A 94 -9.76 2.70 -1.44
C PHE A 94 -9.13 3.14 -2.76
N LYS A 95 -9.81 2.94 -3.88
CA LYS A 95 -9.37 3.39 -5.20
C LYS A 95 -9.13 4.90 -5.22
N LYS A 96 -10.09 5.66 -4.74
CA LYS A 96 -10.05 7.11 -4.65
C LYS A 96 -8.86 7.59 -3.80
N ASP A 97 -8.64 6.94 -2.66
CA ASP A 97 -7.50 7.23 -1.79
C ASP A 97 -6.16 7.02 -2.51
N VAL A 98 -5.98 5.89 -3.20
CA VAL A 98 -4.76 5.64 -3.99
C VAL A 98 -4.59 6.64 -5.13
N GLN A 99 -5.67 7.01 -5.81
CA GLN A 99 -5.64 8.02 -6.86
C GLN A 99 -5.22 9.40 -6.32
N PHE A 100 -5.68 9.79 -5.14
CA PHE A 100 -5.22 11.02 -4.49
C PHE A 100 -3.73 11.02 -4.21
N TYR A 101 -3.20 9.94 -3.66
CA TYR A 101 -1.76 9.80 -3.44
C TYR A 101 -0.97 9.85 -4.75
N LEU A 102 -1.46 9.18 -5.79
CA LEU A 102 -0.84 9.20 -7.12
C LEU A 102 -0.79 10.61 -7.70
N ALA A 103 -1.91 11.32 -7.66
CA ALA A 103 -1.99 12.68 -8.16
C ALA A 103 -1.07 13.62 -7.38
N GLN A 104 -1.03 13.50 -6.06
CA GLN A 104 -0.14 14.29 -5.22
C GLN A 104 1.33 14.02 -5.53
N ALA A 105 1.71 12.75 -5.66
CA ALA A 105 3.08 12.36 -6.01
C ALA A 105 3.50 12.90 -7.39
N ARG A 106 2.60 12.86 -8.38
CA ARG A 106 2.83 13.45 -9.70
C ARG A 106 2.98 14.97 -9.64
N MET A 107 2.15 15.63 -8.83
CA MET A 107 2.23 17.08 -8.62
C MET A 107 3.58 17.47 -8.03
N ASP A 108 4.00 16.79 -6.97
CA ASP A 108 5.25 17.08 -6.27
C ASP A 108 6.49 16.73 -7.11
N TYR A 109 6.36 15.75 -8.01
CA TYR A 109 7.40 15.40 -8.97
C TYR A 109 7.49 16.37 -10.16
N GLY A 110 6.44 17.19 -10.40
CA GLY A 110 6.38 18.15 -11.50
C GLY A 110 5.60 17.65 -12.73
N GLU A 111 4.98 16.49 -12.67
CA GLU A 111 4.10 15.96 -13.72
C GLU A 111 2.68 16.54 -13.59
N VAL A 112 2.57 17.87 -13.66
CA VAL A 112 1.33 18.62 -13.37
C VAL A 112 0.16 18.17 -14.25
N ASP A 113 0.38 18.02 -15.54
CA ASP A 113 -0.69 17.63 -16.49
C ASP A 113 -1.26 16.25 -16.14
N LYS A 114 -0.39 15.29 -15.84
CA LYS A 114 -0.82 13.94 -15.42
C LYS A 114 -1.51 13.93 -14.07
N ALA A 115 -1.10 14.81 -13.14
CA ALA A 115 -1.79 14.97 -11.87
C ALA A 115 -3.23 15.50 -12.09
N ILE A 116 -3.39 16.49 -12.96
CA ILE A 116 -4.70 17.06 -13.32
C ILE A 116 -5.61 15.98 -13.93
N GLU A 117 -5.07 15.11 -14.79
CA GLU A 117 -5.84 13.99 -15.36
C GLU A 117 -6.39 13.08 -14.25
N VAL A 118 -5.56 12.68 -13.29
CA VAL A 118 -5.99 11.82 -12.17
C VAL A 118 -7.02 12.52 -11.29
N TYR A 119 -6.83 13.79 -10.94
CA TYR A 119 -7.83 14.56 -10.20
C TYR A 119 -9.15 14.68 -10.94
N SER A 120 -9.11 14.85 -12.26
CA SER A 120 -10.31 14.93 -13.10
C SER A 120 -11.09 13.61 -13.11
N GLU A 121 -10.40 12.46 -13.10
CA GLU A 121 -11.03 11.15 -12.98
C GLU A 121 -11.74 10.99 -11.62
N ILE A 122 -11.10 11.44 -10.53
CA ILE A 122 -11.71 11.40 -9.20
C ILE A 122 -13.00 12.24 -9.14
N LEU A 123 -12.95 13.45 -9.69
CA LEU A 123 -14.09 14.35 -9.72
C LEU A 123 -15.24 13.78 -10.55
N LYS A 124 -14.93 13.25 -11.72
CA LYS A 124 -15.92 12.62 -12.60
C LYS A 124 -16.62 11.43 -11.94
N ALA A 125 -15.87 10.58 -11.25
CA ALA A 125 -16.44 9.46 -10.50
C ALA A 125 -17.39 9.95 -9.38
N GLY A 126 -17.03 11.03 -8.68
CA GLY A 126 -17.88 11.64 -7.67
C GLY A 126 -19.15 12.27 -8.23
N GLU A 127 -19.08 12.90 -9.41
CA GLU A 127 -20.25 13.45 -10.11
C GLU A 127 -21.19 12.34 -10.57
N ASP A 128 -20.66 11.27 -11.11
CA ASP A 128 -21.46 10.10 -11.51
C ASP A 128 -22.20 9.47 -10.33
N GLU A 129 -21.58 9.39 -9.17
CA GLU A 129 -22.23 8.92 -7.95
C GLU A 129 -23.34 9.85 -7.47
N GLN A 130 -23.11 11.16 -7.51
CA GLN A 130 -24.15 12.16 -7.17
C GLN A 130 -25.30 12.11 -8.15
N ALA A 131 -25.02 12.03 -9.45
CA ALA A 131 -26.04 11.92 -10.48
C ALA A 131 -26.90 10.67 -10.31
N PHE A 132 -26.27 9.54 -9.99
CA PHE A 132 -26.97 8.29 -9.70
C PHE A 132 -27.89 8.39 -8.47
N PHE A 133 -27.38 9.00 -7.40
CA PHE A 133 -28.14 9.24 -6.18
C PHE A 133 -29.34 10.16 -6.39
N LEU A 134 -29.16 11.24 -7.14
CA LEU A 134 -30.24 12.18 -7.49
C LEU A 134 -31.29 11.55 -8.39
N ARG A 135 -30.87 10.72 -9.34
CA ARG A 135 -31.78 9.97 -10.21
C ARG A 135 -32.64 8.99 -9.40
N GLY A 136 -32.02 8.24 -8.45
CA GLY A 136 -32.75 7.34 -7.56
C GLY A 136 -33.77 8.04 -6.65
N LYS A 137 -33.53 9.31 -6.30
CA LYS A 137 -34.49 10.13 -5.55
C LYS A 137 -35.66 10.65 -6.39
N SER A 138 -35.46 10.87 -7.67
CA SER A 138 -36.52 11.38 -8.55
C SER A 138 -37.51 10.30 -8.99
N ASP A 139 -37.18 9.03 -8.81
CA ASP A 139 -38.06 7.90 -9.16
C ASP A 139 -38.96 7.44 -7.97
N ILE A 140 -38.89 8.16 -6.85
CA ILE A 140 -39.74 7.96 -5.70
C ILE A 140 -40.84 9.05 -5.69
#